data_674494c5f9c95e38605219e2bcd35b1b
#
_entry.id   674494c5f9c95e38605219e2bcd35b1b
#
_cell.length_a   1.000
_cell.length_b   1.000
_cell.length_c   1.000
_cell.angle_alpha   90.00
_cell.angle_beta   90.00
_cell.angle_gamma   90.00
#
_symmetry.space_group_name_H-M   'P 1'
#
loop_
_entity.id
_entity.type
_entity.pdbx_description
1 polymer ?
#
loop_
_entity_poly.entity_id
_entity_poly.type
_entity_poly.pdbx_seq_one_letter_code
_entity_poly.pdbx_strand_id
1 'polypeptide(L)'
;PADGVERLFRDATIRLAKHYPFARALVNTGRMAEANPYTRSPICSYQSPQVGKSVQNVAINWVDGSPAQLNDLLRWTADHLLLLWFGPTNQATLQKLKQLTELAPVRVVQVLDRSQPAQARETVRDSHGHLAAACGHPGWALLRPDSYMSASGTRLDTGFLKQLSTALALS
;
A
#
# COMPACT_ATOMS: atom_id res chain seq x y z
N PRO A 1 16.66 1.18 18.07
CA PRO A 1 16.68 0.57 19.40
C PRO A 1 15.46 1.09 20.16
N ALA A 2 14.54 0.17 20.54
CA ALA A 2 13.41 0.55 21.36
C ALA A 2 13.94 1.12 22.67
N ASP A 3 13.51 2.32 23.02
CA ASP A 3 13.90 3.00 24.25
C ASP A 3 13.61 2.12 25.46
N GLY A 4 14.45 2.21 26.49
CA GLY A 4 14.36 1.33 27.68
C GLY A 4 12.98 1.30 28.34
N VAL A 5 12.17 2.37 28.20
CA VAL A 5 10.81 2.49 28.71
C VAL A 5 9.83 1.56 27.97
N GLU A 6 9.90 1.48 26.63
CA GLU A 6 9.05 0.56 25.83
C GLU A 6 9.34 -0.89 26.14
N ARG A 7 10.61 -1.23 26.35
CA ARG A 7 11.03 -2.57 26.74
C ARG A 7 10.51 -2.94 28.12
N LEU A 8 10.62 -2.03 29.09
CA LEU A 8 10.09 -2.21 30.44
C LEU A 8 8.57 -2.37 30.44
N PHE A 9 7.86 -1.56 29.67
CA PHE A 9 6.40 -1.64 29.51
C PHE A 9 5.97 -2.99 28.90
N ARG A 10 6.63 -3.41 27.83
CA ARG A 10 6.37 -4.71 27.20
C ARG A 10 6.62 -5.87 28.16
N ASP A 11 7.75 -5.88 28.85
CA ASP A 11 8.12 -6.95 29.77
C ASP A 11 7.18 -6.98 30.99
N ALA A 12 6.74 -5.83 31.50
CA ALA A 12 5.73 -5.73 32.54
C ALA A 12 4.37 -6.26 32.07
N THR A 13 3.93 -5.90 30.85
CA THR A 13 2.66 -6.38 30.27
C THR A 13 2.68 -7.89 30.06
N ILE A 14 3.78 -8.46 29.58
CA ILE A 14 3.94 -9.91 29.40
C ILE A 14 3.93 -10.64 30.76
N ARG A 15 4.56 -10.07 31.77
CA ARG A 15 4.54 -10.65 33.13
C ARG A 15 3.13 -10.63 33.72
N LEU A 16 2.39 -9.52 33.58
CA LEU A 16 1.00 -9.41 34.02
C LEU A 16 0.08 -10.38 33.27
N ALA A 17 0.31 -10.60 31.98
CA ALA A 17 -0.48 -11.53 31.17
C ALA A 17 -0.39 -12.99 31.63
N LYS A 18 0.66 -13.36 32.33
CA LYS A 18 0.78 -14.71 32.97
C LYS A 18 -0.24 -14.93 34.09
N HIS A 19 -0.61 -13.87 34.79
CA HIS A 19 -1.39 -13.97 36.03
C HIS A 19 -2.82 -13.36 35.87
N TYR A 20 -3.04 -12.44 34.96
CA TYR A 20 -4.29 -11.67 34.84
C TYR A 20 -4.93 -11.78 33.47
N PRO A 21 -6.25 -12.17 33.38
CA PRO A 21 -6.96 -12.30 32.12
C PRO A 21 -7.04 -11.01 31.31
N PHE A 22 -7.18 -9.84 31.97
CA PHE A 22 -7.24 -8.56 31.27
C PHE A 22 -5.92 -8.23 30.53
N ALA A 23 -4.78 -8.57 31.13
CA ALA A 23 -3.48 -8.35 30.51
C ALA A 23 -3.23 -9.35 29.37
N ARG A 24 -3.78 -10.58 29.44
CA ARG A 24 -3.81 -11.53 28.32
C ARG A 24 -4.62 -10.98 27.15
N ALA A 25 -5.76 -10.35 27.40
CA ALA A 25 -6.56 -9.74 26.37
C ALA A 25 -5.79 -8.62 25.64
N LEU A 26 -5.01 -7.81 26.34
CA LEU A 26 -4.15 -6.77 25.76
C LEU A 26 -3.05 -7.35 24.85
N VAL A 27 -2.43 -8.47 25.26
CA VAL A 27 -1.39 -9.16 24.48
C VAL A 27 -2.00 -9.91 23.28
N ASN A 28 -3.14 -10.58 23.48
CA ASN A 28 -3.76 -11.44 22.47
C ASN A 28 -4.61 -10.69 21.43
N THR A 29 -5.04 -9.45 21.70
CA THR A 29 -5.85 -8.69 20.74
C THR A 29 -5.06 -8.20 19.52
N GLY A 30 -3.74 -8.39 19.49
CA GLY A 30 -2.91 -7.89 18.39
C GLY A 30 -2.93 -6.35 18.25
N ARG A 31 -3.66 -5.63 19.10
CA ARG A 31 -3.80 -4.16 19.02
C ARG A 31 -2.47 -3.41 19.13
N MET A 32 -1.47 -4.03 19.71
CA MET A 32 -0.10 -3.49 19.73
C MET A 32 0.62 -3.66 18.40
N ALA A 33 0.05 -4.44 17.46
CA ALA A 33 0.56 -4.65 16.10
C ALA A 33 -0.36 -4.04 15.02
N GLU A 34 -1.50 -3.45 15.39
CA GLU A 34 -2.31 -2.70 14.43
C GLU A 34 -1.61 -1.38 14.09
N ALA A 35 -1.25 -1.24 12.82
CA ALA A 35 -0.69 -0.01 12.30
C ALA A 35 -1.72 1.13 12.47
N ASN A 36 -1.32 2.20 13.14
CA ASN A 36 -2.19 3.38 13.32
C ASN A 36 -2.53 4.01 11.97
N PRO A 37 -3.82 4.26 11.66
CA PRO A 37 -4.18 4.87 10.40
C PRO A 37 -3.75 6.35 10.36
N TYR A 38 -3.06 6.76 9.31
CA TYR A 38 -2.65 8.14 9.06
C TYR A 38 -3.75 8.93 8.35
N THR A 39 -4.89 9.10 9.00
CA THR A 39 -6.08 9.73 8.40
C THR A 39 -5.98 11.25 8.20
N ARG A 40 -4.93 11.91 8.68
CA ARG A 40 -4.73 13.37 8.57
C ARG A 40 -3.42 13.77 7.89
N SER A 41 -2.79 12.85 7.14
CA SER A 41 -1.56 13.18 6.41
C SER A 41 -1.88 14.01 5.17
N PRO A 42 -1.13 15.10 4.88
CA PRO A 42 -1.33 15.89 3.66
C PRO A 42 -1.09 15.10 2.36
N ILE A 43 -0.38 13.97 2.44
CA ILE A 43 -0.14 13.06 1.32
C ILE A 43 -1.33 12.12 1.08
N CYS A 44 -2.31 12.04 2.00
CA CYS A 44 -3.46 11.17 1.90
C CYS A 44 -4.65 11.89 1.26
N SER A 45 -5.14 11.39 0.12
CA SER A 45 -6.38 11.85 -0.49
C SER A 45 -7.57 11.03 0.04
N TYR A 46 -8.47 11.65 0.79
CA TYR A 46 -9.52 11.00 1.58
C TYR A 46 -10.72 10.48 0.78
N GLN A 47 -10.52 10.01 -0.44
CA GLN A 47 -11.63 9.52 -1.29
C GLN A 47 -12.00 8.05 -1.05
N SER A 48 -11.25 7.33 -0.22
CA SER A 48 -11.48 5.91 0.05
C SER A 48 -11.26 5.59 1.54
N PRO A 49 -12.06 4.70 2.14
CA PRO A 49 -11.91 4.28 3.54
C PRO A 49 -10.61 3.50 3.82
N GLN A 50 -9.88 3.08 2.79
CA GLN A 50 -8.59 2.41 2.91
C GLN A 50 -7.41 3.38 2.96
N VAL A 51 -7.59 4.64 2.55
CA VAL A 51 -6.54 5.66 2.58
C VAL A 51 -6.10 5.94 4.02
N GLY A 52 -4.81 6.03 4.23
CA GLY A 52 -4.18 6.20 5.54
C GLY A 52 -4.03 4.90 6.34
N LYS A 53 -4.43 3.74 5.79
CA LYS A 53 -4.24 2.43 6.41
C LYS A 53 -3.10 1.66 5.73
N SER A 54 -2.46 0.77 6.49
CA SER A 54 -1.50 -0.17 5.95
C SER A 54 -2.20 -1.26 5.13
N VAL A 55 -1.68 -1.54 3.95
CA VAL A 55 -2.14 -2.64 3.10
C VAL A 55 -1.43 -3.92 3.51
N GLN A 56 -2.20 -4.99 3.69
CA GLN A 56 -1.66 -6.30 4.05
C GLN A 56 -0.66 -6.80 3.00
N ASN A 57 0.40 -7.44 3.47
CA ASN A 57 1.33 -8.14 2.60
C ASN A 57 0.68 -9.41 2.05
N VAL A 58 0.37 -9.42 0.77
CA VAL A 58 -0.33 -10.50 0.08
C VAL A 58 0.54 -11.14 -1.00
N ALA A 59 0.28 -12.41 -1.29
CA ALA A 59 0.95 -13.14 -2.36
C ALA A 59 0.46 -12.67 -3.74
N ILE A 60 1.40 -12.49 -4.65
CA ILE A 60 1.21 -12.17 -6.06
C ILE A 60 2.19 -12.99 -6.90
N ASN A 61 2.14 -12.84 -8.21
CA ASN A 61 3.14 -13.43 -9.09
C ASN A 61 3.69 -12.36 -10.04
N TRP A 62 4.98 -12.44 -10.35
CA TRP A 62 5.53 -11.73 -11.49
C TRP A 62 4.94 -12.26 -12.80
N VAL A 63 5.10 -11.50 -13.88
CA VAL A 63 4.61 -11.88 -15.22
C VAL A 63 5.14 -13.24 -15.70
N ASP A 64 6.38 -13.57 -15.32
CA ASP A 64 7.03 -14.84 -15.63
C ASP A 64 6.50 -16.03 -14.82
N GLY A 65 5.55 -15.78 -13.91
CA GLY A 65 4.95 -16.77 -13.02
C GLY A 65 5.70 -16.98 -11.71
N SER A 66 6.85 -16.36 -11.51
CA SER A 66 7.60 -16.49 -10.26
C SER A 66 6.82 -15.86 -9.09
N PRO A 67 6.82 -16.52 -7.91
CA PRO A 67 6.09 -16.04 -6.75
C PRO A 67 6.73 -14.76 -6.17
N ALA A 68 5.88 -13.85 -5.72
CA ALA A 68 6.27 -12.63 -5.04
C ALA A 68 5.23 -12.23 -3.99
N GLN A 69 5.53 -11.20 -3.23
CA GLN A 69 4.62 -10.57 -2.28
C GLN A 69 4.59 -9.06 -2.51
N LEU A 70 3.56 -8.38 -1.99
CA LEU A 70 3.47 -6.92 -2.06
C LEU A 70 4.73 -6.23 -1.50
N ASN A 71 5.28 -6.76 -0.41
CA ASN A 71 6.51 -6.22 0.18
C ASN A 71 7.74 -6.32 -0.76
N ASP A 72 7.77 -7.28 -1.67
CA ASP A 72 8.86 -7.39 -2.66
C ASP A 72 8.74 -6.26 -3.69
N LEU A 73 7.51 -5.91 -4.12
CA LEU A 73 7.28 -4.72 -4.94
C LEU A 73 7.70 -3.43 -4.23
N LEU A 74 7.31 -3.27 -2.95
CA LEU A 74 7.66 -2.07 -2.18
C LEU A 74 9.17 -1.93 -2.01
N ARG A 75 9.90 -3.03 -1.76
CA ARG A 75 11.38 -3.03 -1.72
C ARG A 75 11.99 -2.70 -3.07
N TRP A 76 11.41 -3.22 -4.16
CA TRP A 76 11.87 -2.94 -5.51
C TRP A 76 11.65 -1.47 -5.91
N THR A 77 10.59 -0.82 -5.42
CA THR A 77 10.36 0.62 -5.65
C THR A 77 11.30 1.52 -4.85
N ALA A 78 11.92 0.98 -3.81
CA ALA A 78 12.84 1.68 -2.90
C ALA A 78 12.20 2.94 -2.26
N ASP A 79 12.63 4.12 -2.68
CA ASP A 79 12.20 5.44 -2.18
C ASP A 79 11.05 6.08 -2.97
N HIS A 80 10.53 5.37 -3.99
CA HIS A 80 9.41 5.84 -4.80
C HIS A 80 8.07 5.39 -4.23
N LEU A 81 7.03 6.16 -4.52
CA LEU A 81 5.66 5.71 -4.34
C LEU A 81 5.33 4.61 -5.35
N LEU A 82 4.58 3.60 -4.93
CA LEU A 82 4.11 2.51 -5.78
C LEU A 82 2.68 2.78 -6.24
N LEU A 83 2.47 3.03 -7.53
CA LEU A 83 1.14 3.06 -8.12
C LEU A 83 0.78 1.68 -8.67
N LEU A 84 -0.20 1.05 -8.07
CA LEU A 84 -0.83 -0.16 -8.56
C LEU A 84 -1.98 0.23 -9.50
N TRP A 85 -1.92 -0.21 -10.74
CA TRP A 85 -2.97 -0.02 -11.73
C TRP A 85 -3.70 -1.33 -11.99
N PHE A 86 -4.98 -1.38 -11.65
CA PHE A 86 -5.81 -2.59 -11.78
C PHE A 86 -6.60 -2.57 -13.09
N GLY A 87 -6.27 -3.46 -13.99
CA GLY A 87 -7.01 -3.69 -15.22
C GLY A 87 -6.30 -3.27 -16.51
N PRO A 88 -7.04 -3.22 -17.63
CA PRO A 88 -6.49 -2.96 -18.95
C PRO A 88 -6.01 -1.51 -19.09
N THR A 89 -4.97 -1.33 -19.90
CA THR A 89 -4.37 -0.03 -20.15
C THR A 89 -4.66 0.39 -21.59
N ASN A 90 -5.32 1.51 -21.80
CA ASN A 90 -5.45 2.14 -23.10
C ASN A 90 -4.43 3.27 -23.27
N GLN A 91 -4.29 3.80 -24.49
CA GLN A 91 -3.29 4.82 -24.81
C GLN A 91 -3.45 6.10 -23.98
N ALA A 92 -4.68 6.52 -23.71
CA ALA A 92 -4.95 7.71 -22.88
C ALA A 92 -4.53 7.49 -21.42
N THR A 93 -4.73 6.28 -20.89
CA THR A 93 -4.26 5.90 -19.55
C THR A 93 -2.75 5.86 -19.50
N LEU A 94 -2.07 5.27 -20.51
CA LEU A 94 -0.61 5.25 -20.57
C LEU A 94 -0.01 6.65 -20.57
N GLN A 95 -0.59 7.59 -21.31
CA GLN A 95 -0.14 8.98 -21.31
C GLN A 95 -0.25 9.63 -19.92
N LYS A 96 -1.36 9.41 -19.21
CA LYS A 96 -1.55 9.92 -17.84
C LYS A 96 -0.56 9.31 -16.86
N LEU A 97 -0.34 8.00 -16.93
CA LEU A 97 0.62 7.30 -16.09
C LEU A 97 2.05 7.81 -16.34
N LYS A 98 2.41 8.06 -17.61
CA LYS A 98 3.69 8.65 -17.98
C LYS A 98 3.84 10.06 -17.41
N GLN A 99 2.84 10.91 -17.56
CA GLN A 99 2.85 12.25 -16.95
C GLN A 99 3.03 12.19 -15.42
N LEU A 100 2.41 11.23 -14.76
CA LEU A 100 2.56 11.04 -13.33
C LEU A 100 4.01 10.72 -12.94
N THR A 101 4.67 9.81 -13.66
CA THR A 101 6.08 9.45 -13.40
C THR A 101 7.07 10.57 -13.71
N GLU A 102 6.70 11.53 -14.56
CA GLU A 102 7.50 12.73 -14.85
C GLU A 102 7.34 13.81 -13.76
N LEU A 103 6.17 13.85 -13.09
CA LEU A 103 5.85 14.88 -12.09
C LEU A 103 6.22 14.48 -10.65
N ALA A 104 6.37 13.20 -10.37
CA ALA A 104 6.54 12.70 -9.01
C ALA A 104 7.39 11.41 -9.00
N PRO A 105 8.10 11.10 -7.90
CA PRO A 105 8.84 9.86 -7.74
C PRO A 105 7.88 8.68 -7.55
N VAL A 106 7.22 8.28 -8.63
CA VAL A 106 6.23 7.21 -8.65
C VAL A 106 6.68 6.11 -9.61
N ARG A 107 6.64 4.87 -9.16
CA ARG A 107 6.74 3.68 -10.02
C ARG A 107 5.37 3.09 -10.26
N VAL A 108 5.07 2.76 -11.51
CA VAL A 108 3.79 2.22 -11.92
C VAL A 108 3.92 0.73 -12.16
N VAL A 109 3.08 -0.06 -11.50
CA VAL A 109 2.97 -1.51 -11.71
C VAL A 109 1.55 -1.84 -12.14
N GLN A 110 1.41 -2.50 -13.28
CA GLN A 110 0.13 -3.02 -13.74
C GLN A 110 -0.20 -4.30 -12.98
N VAL A 111 -1.39 -4.35 -12.40
CA VAL A 111 -1.94 -5.53 -11.73
C VAL A 111 -2.98 -6.17 -12.63
N LEU A 112 -2.71 -7.37 -13.09
CA LEU A 112 -3.59 -8.14 -13.97
C LEU A 112 -4.22 -9.31 -13.22
N ASP A 113 -5.43 -9.66 -13.61
CA ASP A 113 -6.03 -10.93 -13.24
C ASP A 113 -5.38 -12.09 -14.02
N ARG A 114 -5.86 -13.30 -13.79
CA ARG A 114 -5.34 -14.52 -14.40
C ARG A 114 -5.47 -14.56 -15.92
N SER A 115 -6.45 -13.88 -16.49
CA SER A 115 -6.86 -14.00 -17.89
C SER A 115 -6.28 -12.92 -18.82
N GLN A 116 -5.78 -11.81 -18.26
CA GLN A 116 -5.37 -10.65 -19.04
C GLN A 116 -3.94 -10.78 -19.58
N PRO A 117 -3.69 -10.41 -20.84
CA PRO A 117 -2.34 -10.37 -21.39
C PRO A 117 -1.52 -9.23 -20.77
N ALA A 118 -0.25 -9.48 -20.49
CA ALA A 118 0.66 -8.45 -20.01
C ALA A 118 0.99 -7.46 -21.15
N GLN A 119 0.81 -6.17 -20.88
CA GLN A 119 1.07 -5.09 -21.83
C GLN A 119 2.19 -4.15 -21.41
N ALA A 120 2.58 -4.16 -20.14
CA ALA A 120 3.63 -3.31 -19.59
C ALA A 120 4.83 -4.15 -19.09
N ARG A 121 6.02 -3.54 -19.07
CA ARG A 121 7.23 -4.19 -18.55
C ARG A 121 7.12 -4.52 -17.05
N GLU A 122 6.49 -3.61 -16.31
CA GLU A 122 6.32 -3.73 -14.86
C GLU A 122 4.90 -4.22 -14.59
N THR A 123 4.72 -5.53 -14.59
CA THR A 123 3.41 -6.17 -14.46
C THR A 123 3.48 -7.30 -13.44
N VAL A 124 2.44 -7.40 -12.61
CA VAL A 124 2.21 -8.52 -11.70
C VAL A 124 0.85 -9.13 -11.92
N ARG A 125 0.68 -10.37 -11.48
CA ARG A 125 -0.60 -11.09 -11.52
C ARG A 125 -1.14 -11.26 -10.12
N ASP A 126 -2.38 -10.84 -9.94
CA ASP A 126 -3.20 -11.08 -8.74
C ASP A 126 -4.24 -12.16 -9.05
N SER A 127 -3.75 -13.40 -9.22
CA SER A 127 -4.56 -14.53 -9.71
C SER A 127 -5.75 -14.88 -8.81
N HIS A 128 -5.73 -14.48 -7.56
CA HIS A 128 -6.75 -14.74 -6.55
C HIS A 128 -7.49 -13.49 -6.09
N GLY A 129 -7.15 -12.31 -6.60
CA GLY A 129 -7.76 -11.05 -6.21
C GLY A 129 -7.39 -10.56 -4.80
N HIS A 130 -6.37 -11.15 -4.18
CA HIS A 130 -5.97 -10.80 -2.82
C HIS A 130 -5.43 -9.38 -2.72
N LEU A 131 -4.63 -8.94 -3.70
CA LEU A 131 -4.09 -7.58 -3.74
C LEU A 131 -5.20 -6.56 -3.99
N ALA A 132 -6.10 -6.84 -4.93
CA ALA A 132 -7.27 -6.01 -5.19
C ALA A 132 -8.15 -5.88 -3.93
N ALA A 133 -8.42 -6.99 -3.24
CA ALA A 133 -9.19 -7.01 -1.99
C ALA A 133 -8.50 -6.22 -0.87
N ALA A 134 -7.19 -6.40 -0.66
CA ALA A 134 -6.40 -5.68 0.33
C ALA A 134 -6.41 -4.16 0.08
N CYS A 135 -6.52 -3.75 -1.19
CA CYS A 135 -6.64 -2.34 -1.58
C CYS A 135 -8.10 -1.83 -1.62
N GLY A 136 -9.11 -2.66 -1.36
CA GLY A 136 -10.52 -2.29 -1.42
C GLY A 136 -11.12 -2.24 -2.82
N HIS A 137 -10.60 -3.05 -3.74
CA HIS A 137 -11.03 -3.17 -5.14
C HIS A 137 -11.05 -1.85 -5.94
N PRO A 138 -9.98 -1.05 -5.93
CA PRO A 138 -9.92 0.18 -6.69
C PRO A 138 -9.58 -0.07 -8.17
N GLY A 139 -9.74 0.97 -9.03
CA GLY A 139 -9.13 0.99 -10.36
C GLY A 139 -7.62 1.26 -10.29
N TRP A 140 -7.18 1.98 -9.27
CA TRP A 140 -5.78 2.24 -8.95
C TRP A 140 -5.58 2.50 -7.45
N ALA A 141 -4.40 2.20 -6.93
CA ALA A 141 -4.00 2.49 -5.57
C ALA A 141 -2.56 3.02 -5.53
N LEU A 142 -2.31 4.05 -4.75
CA LEU A 142 -0.99 4.63 -4.52
C LEU A 142 -0.52 4.26 -3.12
N LEU A 143 0.59 3.55 -3.04
CA LEU A 143 1.18 3.09 -1.80
C LEU A 143 2.50 3.80 -1.52
N ARG A 144 2.75 4.06 -0.25
CA ARG A 144 4.04 4.50 0.26
C ARG A 144 4.99 3.31 0.43
N PRO A 145 6.32 3.53 0.52
CA PRO A 145 7.28 2.47 0.78
C PRO A 145 7.03 1.67 2.08
N ASP A 146 6.36 2.28 3.06
CA ASP A 146 5.97 1.66 4.34
C ASP A 146 4.63 0.90 4.28
N SER A 147 4.12 0.59 3.08
CA SER A 147 2.86 -0.10 2.79
C SER A 147 1.58 0.68 3.08
N TYR A 148 1.64 1.93 3.50
CA TYR A 148 0.44 2.73 3.71
C TYR A 148 -0.16 3.24 2.40
N MET A 149 -1.48 3.18 2.29
CA MET A 149 -2.20 3.72 1.13
C MET A 149 -2.31 5.24 1.24
N SER A 150 -1.74 5.96 0.28
CA SER A 150 -1.82 7.42 0.17
C SER A 150 -3.07 7.87 -0.55
N ALA A 151 -3.47 7.15 -1.60
CA ALA A 151 -4.64 7.46 -2.38
C ALA A 151 -5.13 6.22 -3.13
N SER A 152 -6.41 6.21 -3.50
CA SER A 152 -6.99 5.21 -4.40
C SER A 152 -8.20 5.77 -5.11
N GLY A 153 -8.58 5.18 -6.23
CA GLY A 153 -9.74 5.60 -6.99
C GLY A 153 -10.07 4.66 -8.13
N THR A 154 -11.23 4.88 -8.75
CA THR A 154 -11.67 4.08 -9.91
C THR A 154 -11.15 4.62 -11.23
N ARG A 155 -10.88 5.93 -11.31
CA ARG A 155 -10.36 6.62 -12.49
C ARG A 155 -9.22 7.54 -12.10
N LEU A 156 -8.20 7.62 -12.94
CA LEU A 156 -7.11 8.58 -12.81
C LEU A 156 -7.56 9.90 -13.43
N ASP A 157 -7.73 10.93 -12.62
CA ASP A 157 -8.08 12.27 -13.08
C ASP A 157 -6.90 13.24 -12.95
N THR A 158 -7.02 14.39 -13.60
CA THR A 158 -5.99 15.44 -13.59
C THR A 158 -5.93 16.19 -12.25
N GLY A 159 -7.03 16.22 -11.49
CA GLY A 159 -7.08 16.82 -10.15
C GLY A 159 -6.20 16.09 -9.16
N PHE A 160 -6.24 14.76 -9.20
CA PHE A 160 -5.36 13.92 -8.37
C PHE A 160 -3.87 14.19 -8.66
N LEU A 161 -3.49 14.29 -9.94
CA LEU A 161 -2.10 14.57 -10.33
C LEU A 161 -1.60 15.89 -9.76
N LYS A 162 -2.42 16.93 -9.76
CA LYS A 162 -2.10 18.23 -9.16
C LYS A 162 -1.98 18.15 -7.65
N GLN A 163 -2.91 17.47 -6.98
CA GLN A 163 -2.86 17.29 -5.53
C GLN A 163 -1.61 16.53 -5.09
N LEU A 164 -1.25 15.48 -5.81
CA LEU A 164 -0.06 14.69 -5.52
C LEU A 164 1.21 15.52 -5.70
N SER A 165 1.34 16.26 -6.81
CA SER A 165 2.51 17.11 -7.05
C SER A 165 2.63 18.20 -6.00
N THR A 166 1.51 18.79 -5.56
CA THR A 166 1.50 19.81 -4.49
C THR A 166 1.90 19.20 -3.14
N ALA A 167 1.38 18.03 -2.80
CA ALA A 167 1.71 17.34 -1.55
C ALA A 167 3.20 16.94 -1.48
N LEU A 168 3.78 16.50 -2.59
CA LEU A 168 5.20 16.12 -2.67
C LEU A 168 6.14 17.33 -2.71
N ALA A 169 5.69 18.48 -3.24
CA ALA A 169 6.48 19.73 -3.24
C ALA A 169 6.51 20.42 -1.86
N LEU A 170 5.62 20.05 -0.95
CA LEU A 170 5.54 20.56 0.42
C LEU A 170 6.28 19.68 1.45
N SER A 171 6.82 18.55 1.02
CA SER A 171 7.58 17.60 1.85
C SER A 171 9.08 17.73 1.59
#